data_fdc4a7f821cd05eb8325e6d6ee143d27
#
_entry.id   fdc4a7f821cd05eb8325e6d6ee143d27
#
_cell.length_a   1.000
_cell.length_b   1.000
_cell.length_c   1.000
_cell.angle_alpha   90.00
_cell.angle_beta   90.00
_cell.angle_gamma   90.00
#
_symmetry.space_group_name_H-M   'P 1'
#
loop_
_entity.id
_entity.type
_entity.pdbx_description
1 polymer ?
#
loop_
_entity_poly.entity_id
_entity_poly.type
_entity_poly.pdbx_seq_one_letter_code
_entity_poly.pdbx_strand_id
1 'polypeptide(L)'
;MRINVLLNWADGNTWLGLLLFFVGLGLLVTIHELGHFIAAKSFKVYCSDFSIGFGPKIVKIKRKKGETKFSIGIVPLGGYVSMYADVGDELPDGVSIPKSRSVAGIARWKRYIIFGAGIVMNFVLAYLIFFIACSCFPHYQTYSNVVDFDTTPYTDNQSKLLLFDEEGNEIN
;
A
#
# COMPACT_ATOMS: atom_id res chain seq x y z
N MET A 1 0.13 -31.34 11.52
CA MET A 1 -0.69 -31.09 10.33
C MET A 1 -0.59 -29.68 9.74
N ARG A 2 0.50 -28.94 9.91
CA ARG A 2 0.61 -27.53 9.43
C ARG A 2 1.85 -27.22 8.59
N ILE A 3 2.65 -28.21 8.24
CA ILE A 3 3.84 -28.04 7.39
C ILE A 3 3.47 -28.05 5.90
N ASN A 4 2.34 -28.66 5.54
CA ASN A 4 1.91 -28.78 4.14
C ASN A 4 1.45 -27.46 3.50
N VAL A 5 1.08 -26.46 4.29
CA VAL A 5 0.71 -25.12 3.77
C VAL A 5 1.93 -24.38 3.24
N LEU A 6 3.11 -24.63 3.80
CA LEU A 6 4.35 -23.98 3.37
C LEU A 6 5.04 -24.69 2.20
N LEU A 7 4.67 -25.94 1.90
CA LEU A 7 5.24 -26.73 0.80
C LEU A 7 4.40 -26.69 -0.48
N ASN A 8 3.18 -26.17 -0.41
CA ASN A 8 2.32 -25.96 -1.59
C ASN A 8 2.72 -24.71 -2.41
N TRP A 9 3.93 -24.24 -2.26
CA TRP A 9 4.49 -23.10 -3.00
C TRP A 9 4.73 -23.40 -4.48
N ALA A 10 4.72 -24.68 -4.86
CA ALA A 10 5.02 -25.13 -6.22
C ALA A 10 3.80 -25.22 -7.15
N ASP A 11 2.59 -25.05 -6.61
CA ASP A 11 1.38 -25.04 -7.43
C ASP A 11 1.28 -23.73 -8.22
N GLY A 12 0.79 -23.78 -9.47
CA GLY A 12 0.79 -22.66 -10.42
C GLY A 12 0.25 -21.31 -9.92
N ASN A 13 -0.36 -21.27 -8.73
CA ASN A 13 -0.84 -20.05 -8.07
C ASN A 13 0.28 -19.22 -7.40
N THR A 14 1.47 -19.79 -7.16
CA THR A 14 2.58 -19.10 -6.49
C THR A 14 3.11 -17.93 -7.32
N TRP A 15 3.28 -18.13 -8.62
CA TRP A 15 3.73 -17.10 -9.53
C TRP A 15 2.72 -15.96 -9.64
N LEU A 16 1.44 -16.29 -9.64
CA LEU A 16 0.37 -15.28 -9.60
C LEU A 16 0.40 -14.51 -8.29
N GLY A 17 0.60 -15.17 -7.15
CA GLY A 17 0.73 -14.55 -5.85
C GLY A 17 1.92 -13.58 -5.77
N LEU A 18 3.08 -13.99 -6.28
CA LEU A 18 4.26 -13.12 -6.37
C LEU A 18 4.02 -11.92 -7.29
N LEU A 19 3.40 -12.15 -8.45
CA LEU A 19 3.05 -11.06 -9.37
C LEU A 19 2.13 -10.04 -8.69
N LEU A 20 1.06 -10.49 -8.05
CA LEU A 20 0.11 -9.65 -7.34
C LEU A 20 0.76 -8.90 -6.17
N PHE A 21 1.67 -9.56 -5.45
CA PHE A 21 2.46 -8.91 -4.39
C PHE A 21 3.28 -7.74 -4.93
N PHE A 22 4.03 -7.95 -6.02
CA PHE A 22 4.85 -6.88 -6.59
C PHE A 22 4.02 -5.76 -7.21
N VAL A 23 2.89 -6.08 -7.85
CA VAL A 23 1.95 -5.07 -8.36
C VAL A 23 1.34 -4.27 -7.21
N GLY A 24 0.93 -4.92 -6.13
CA GLY A 24 0.39 -4.26 -4.94
C GLY A 24 1.41 -3.37 -4.26
N LEU A 25 2.65 -3.85 -4.10
CA LEU A 25 3.75 -3.06 -3.56
C LEU A 25 4.04 -1.83 -4.44
N GLY A 26 4.08 -2.02 -5.76
CA GLY A 26 4.29 -0.93 -6.72
C GLY A 26 3.19 0.13 -6.65
N LEU A 27 1.94 -0.30 -6.51
CA LEU A 27 0.79 0.60 -6.32
C LEU A 27 0.91 1.39 -5.01
N LEU A 28 1.24 0.72 -3.91
CA LEU A 28 1.41 1.34 -2.59
C LEU A 28 2.50 2.41 -2.62
N VAL A 29 3.67 2.11 -3.21
CA VAL A 29 4.76 3.08 -3.35
C VAL A 29 4.33 4.23 -4.28
N THR A 30 3.66 3.95 -5.38
CA THR A 30 3.19 4.99 -6.31
C THR A 30 2.22 5.96 -5.64
N ILE A 31 1.30 5.48 -4.83
CA ILE A 31 0.34 6.30 -4.07
C ILE A 31 1.08 7.11 -2.99
N HIS A 32 2.09 6.53 -2.35
CA HIS A 32 2.97 7.22 -1.41
C HIS A 32 3.65 8.43 -2.08
N GLU A 33 4.30 8.21 -3.22
CA GLU A 33 4.96 9.28 -4.00
C GLU A 33 3.96 10.34 -4.50
N LEU A 34 2.75 9.91 -4.86
CA LEU A 34 1.67 10.82 -5.23
C LEU A 34 1.31 11.76 -4.07
N GLY A 35 1.34 11.29 -2.83
CA GLY A 35 1.14 12.12 -1.64
C GLY A 35 2.17 13.24 -1.55
N HIS A 36 3.45 12.92 -1.69
CA HIS A 36 4.52 13.90 -1.72
C HIS A 36 4.35 14.90 -2.86
N PHE A 37 4.01 14.42 -4.05
CA PHE A 37 3.78 15.26 -5.22
C PHE A 37 2.64 16.26 -5.02
N ILE A 38 1.48 15.79 -4.53
CA ILE A 38 0.30 16.65 -4.28
C ILE A 38 0.65 17.73 -3.24
N ALA A 39 1.28 17.34 -2.12
CA ALA A 39 1.67 18.28 -1.07
C ALA A 39 2.70 19.31 -1.58
N ALA A 40 3.72 18.88 -2.33
CA ALA A 40 4.72 19.75 -2.91
C ALA A 40 4.09 20.78 -3.87
N LYS A 41 3.19 20.34 -4.76
CA LYS A 41 2.48 21.23 -5.68
C LYS A 41 1.54 22.19 -4.97
N SER A 42 0.87 21.78 -3.90
CA SER A 42 0.03 22.67 -3.07
C SER A 42 0.83 23.83 -2.47
N PHE A 43 2.09 23.59 -2.12
CA PHE A 43 3.00 24.62 -1.61
C PHE A 43 3.83 25.30 -2.70
N LYS A 44 3.50 25.08 -3.98
CA LYS A 44 4.17 25.66 -5.16
C LYS A 44 5.64 25.27 -5.29
N VAL A 45 6.06 24.15 -4.70
CA VAL A 45 7.38 23.57 -4.89
C VAL A 45 7.49 23.07 -6.32
N TYR A 46 8.63 23.33 -6.93
CA TYR A 46 8.89 22.85 -8.28
C TYR A 46 9.17 21.34 -8.27
N CYS A 47 8.42 20.61 -9.09
CA CYS A 47 8.61 19.17 -9.30
C CYS A 47 8.92 18.95 -10.76
N SER A 48 10.12 18.47 -11.06
CA SER A 48 10.59 18.24 -12.45
C SER A 48 9.98 16.99 -13.06
N ASP A 49 9.98 15.91 -12.31
CA ASP A 49 9.54 14.60 -12.78
C ASP A 49 8.64 13.89 -11.76
N PHE A 50 7.65 13.20 -12.28
CA PHE A 50 6.86 12.20 -11.54
C PHE A 50 6.86 10.92 -12.39
N SER A 51 7.37 9.83 -11.82
CA SER A 51 7.48 8.56 -12.51
C SER A 51 6.77 7.45 -11.77
N ILE A 52 5.97 6.69 -12.50
CA ILE A 52 5.42 5.41 -12.06
C ILE A 52 6.35 4.31 -12.59
N GLY A 53 6.89 3.50 -11.71
CA GLY A 53 7.85 2.47 -12.07
C GLY A 53 9.29 2.99 -12.26
N PHE A 54 10.21 2.03 -12.22
CA PHE A 54 11.64 2.25 -12.41
C PHE A 54 12.13 1.78 -13.78
N GLY A 55 13.39 2.09 -14.10
CA GLY A 55 14.07 1.65 -15.32
C GLY A 55 13.78 2.52 -16.54
N PRO A 56 13.98 1.97 -17.74
CA PRO A 56 13.75 2.67 -18.99
C PRO A 56 12.31 3.16 -19.10
N LYS A 57 12.12 4.40 -19.54
CA LYS A 57 10.81 5.02 -19.65
C LYS A 57 10.12 4.59 -20.94
N ILE A 58 9.00 3.87 -20.81
CA ILE A 58 8.16 3.46 -21.95
C ILE A 58 7.35 4.65 -22.46
N VAL A 59 6.78 5.43 -21.53
CA VAL A 59 5.95 6.58 -21.87
C VAL A 59 6.50 7.81 -21.16
N LYS A 60 6.61 8.92 -21.90
CA LYS A 60 6.97 10.23 -21.37
C LYS A 60 5.94 11.24 -21.85
N ILE A 61 5.23 11.85 -20.91
CA ILE A 61 4.19 12.85 -21.18
C ILE A 61 4.64 14.17 -20.59
N LYS A 62 4.94 15.14 -21.42
CA LYS A 62 5.17 16.53 -21.00
C LYS A 62 4.02 17.39 -21.51
N ARG A 63 3.24 17.95 -20.59
CA ARG A 63 2.19 18.88 -20.96
C ARG A 63 2.79 20.19 -21.49
N LYS A 64 2.32 20.72 -22.63
CA LYS A 64 2.87 21.93 -23.27
C LYS A 64 3.05 23.15 -22.35
N LYS A 65 2.22 23.28 -21.31
CA LYS A 65 2.29 24.32 -20.26
C LYS A 65 2.61 23.76 -18.86
N GLY A 66 2.97 22.50 -18.74
CA GLY A 66 3.23 21.85 -17.46
C GLY A 66 4.70 21.87 -17.11
N GLU A 67 5.01 22.11 -15.83
CA GLU A 67 6.37 22.09 -15.30
C GLU A 67 6.87 20.67 -15.09
N THR A 68 5.97 19.73 -14.80
CA THR A 68 6.30 18.35 -14.42
C THR A 68 6.20 17.42 -15.62
N LYS A 69 7.22 16.60 -15.80
CA LYS A 69 7.23 15.48 -16.75
C LYS A 69 6.64 14.26 -16.07
N PHE A 70 5.63 13.65 -16.68
CA PHE A 70 5.07 12.38 -16.21
C PHE A 70 5.67 11.25 -17.04
N SER A 71 6.11 10.18 -16.37
CA SER A 71 6.70 9.05 -17.07
C SER A 71 6.29 7.72 -16.45
N ILE A 72 6.31 6.68 -17.29
CA ILE A 72 6.03 5.29 -16.86
C ILE A 72 7.25 4.46 -17.21
N GLY A 73 7.84 3.81 -16.20
CA GLY A 73 8.95 2.88 -16.35
C GLY A 73 8.49 1.45 -16.61
N ILE A 74 9.41 0.62 -17.11
CA ILE A 74 9.13 -0.80 -17.41
C ILE A 74 8.84 -1.61 -16.13
N VAL A 75 9.54 -1.32 -15.04
CA VAL A 75 9.46 -2.11 -13.82
C VAL A 75 8.42 -1.48 -12.88
N PRO A 76 7.24 -2.13 -12.65
CA PRO A 76 6.15 -1.55 -11.87
C PRO A 76 6.35 -1.71 -10.35
N LEU A 77 7.59 -1.63 -9.87
CA LEU A 77 7.93 -1.83 -8.45
C LEU A 77 7.97 -0.53 -7.64
N GLY A 78 7.21 0.48 -8.04
CA GLY A 78 7.16 1.74 -7.32
C GLY A 78 7.15 2.96 -8.21
N GLY A 79 7.67 4.07 -7.72
CA GLY A 79 7.75 5.33 -8.44
C GLY A 79 8.73 6.27 -7.78
N TYR A 80 8.84 7.48 -8.32
CA TYR A 80 9.55 8.56 -7.66
C TYR A 80 9.00 9.93 -8.07
N VAL A 81 9.16 10.89 -7.19
CA VAL A 81 8.94 12.30 -7.48
C VAL A 81 10.25 13.06 -7.33
N SER A 82 10.64 13.80 -8.36
CA SER A 82 11.83 14.67 -8.32
C SER A 82 11.39 16.08 -7.98
N MET A 83 11.73 16.51 -6.76
CA MET A 83 11.45 17.86 -6.27
C MET A 83 12.75 18.68 -6.27
N TYR A 84 12.63 19.97 -6.56
CA TYR A 84 13.75 20.89 -6.45
C TYR A 84 14.13 21.09 -4.98
N ALA A 85 15.26 20.53 -4.56
CA ALA A 85 15.64 20.46 -3.16
C ALA A 85 16.33 21.76 -2.69
N ASP A 86 17.36 22.22 -3.41
CA ASP A 86 18.14 23.42 -3.01
C ASP A 86 18.63 24.23 -4.23
N VAL A 87 19.19 25.39 -3.95
CA VAL A 87 19.83 26.26 -4.93
C VAL A 87 21.16 25.64 -5.34
N GLY A 88 21.24 25.15 -6.55
CA GLY A 88 22.43 24.46 -7.08
C GLY A 88 22.13 23.09 -7.67
N ASP A 89 20.93 22.55 -7.46
CA ASP A 89 20.51 21.36 -8.19
C ASP A 89 20.48 21.66 -9.68
N GLU A 90 21.05 20.77 -10.46
CA GLU A 90 21.01 20.85 -11.93
C GLU A 90 19.57 20.77 -12.40
N LEU A 91 19.05 21.89 -12.88
CA LEU A 91 17.73 21.97 -13.47
C LEU A 91 17.79 21.54 -14.92
N PRO A 92 16.87 20.71 -15.40
CA PRO A 92 16.83 20.38 -16.82
C PRO A 92 16.64 21.65 -17.66
N ASP A 93 17.47 21.81 -18.68
CA ASP A 93 17.28 22.77 -19.77
C ASP A 93 17.33 24.27 -19.40
N GLY A 94 18.24 24.69 -18.52
CA GLY A 94 18.50 26.12 -18.26
C GLY A 94 17.34 26.88 -17.61
N VAL A 95 16.40 26.20 -16.99
CA VAL A 95 15.27 26.81 -16.29
C VAL A 95 15.75 27.38 -14.97
N SER A 96 15.71 28.70 -14.83
CA SER A 96 16.00 29.37 -13.54
C SER A 96 14.76 29.31 -12.64
N ILE A 97 14.87 28.67 -11.50
CA ILE A 97 13.78 28.55 -10.53
C ILE A 97 14.13 29.35 -9.27
N PRO A 98 13.24 30.24 -8.82
CA PRO A 98 13.49 31.03 -7.62
C PRO A 98 13.59 30.12 -6.38
N LYS A 99 14.48 30.48 -5.46
CA LYS A 99 14.71 29.76 -4.19
C LYS A 99 13.42 29.50 -3.39
N SER A 100 12.45 30.40 -3.48
CA SER A 100 11.14 30.25 -2.82
C SER A 100 10.33 29.04 -3.32
N ARG A 101 10.71 28.43 -4.42
CA ARG A 101 10.08 27.23 -4.98
C ARG A 101 10.89 25.95 -4.76
N SER A 102 11.97 26.02 -3.98
CA SER A 102 12.71 24.84 -3.53
C SER A 102 12.17 24.31 -2.20
N VAL A 103 12.40 23.05 -1.92
CA VAL A 103 12.07 22.44 -0.61
C VAL A 103 12.83 23.16 0.51
N ALA A 104 14.08 23.58 0.27
CA ALA A 104 14.87 24.35 1.26
C ALA A 104 14.36 25.78 1.44
N GLY A 105 13.75 26.39 0.44
CA GLY A 105 13.25 27.76 0.48
C GLY A 105 11.88 27.96 1.11
N ILE A 106 11.10 26.91 1.31
CA ILE A 106 9.78 26.99 1.97
C ILE A 106 9.90 26.89 3.49
N ALA A 107 8.86 27.34 4.20
CA ALA A 107 8.78 27.28 5.66
C ALA A 107 8.92 25.82 6.18
N ARG A 108 9.56 25.64 7.35
CA ARG A 108 9.86 24.32 7.93
C ARG A 108 8.61 23.44 8.07
N TRP A 109 7.50 23.98 8.58
CA TRP A 109 6.27 23.22 8.75
C TRP A 109 5.70 22.67 7.43
N LYS A 110 5.86 23.39 6.30
CA LYS A 110 5.46 22.90 4.97
C LYS A 110 6.29 21.70 4.53
N ARG A 111 7.59 21.70 4.88
CA ARG A 111 8.47 20.54 4.61
C ARG A 111 7.99 19.30 5.35
N TYR A 112 7.65 19.44 6.64
CA TYR A 112 7.10 18.31 7.41
C TYR A 112 5.81 17.76 6.81
N ILE A 113 4.91 18.63 6.34
CA ILE A 113 3.70 18.18 5.63
C ILE A 113 4.05 17.44 4.35
N ILE A 114 5.00 17.95 3.53
CA ILE A 114 5.43 17.26 2.31
C ILE A 114 5.98 15.88 2.66
N PHE A 115 6.88 15.76 3.64
CA PHE A 115 7.47 14.48 4.01
C PHE A 115 6.47 13.51 4.64
N GLY A 116 5.49 14.01 5.40
CA GLY A 116 4.43 13.18 5.98
C GLY A 116 3.32 12.79 4.99
N ALA A 117 3.17 13.52 3.88
CA ALA A 117 2.05 13.34 2.95
C ALA A 117 2.02 11.95 2.29
N GLY A 118 3.18 11.35 2.04
CA GLY A 118 3.26 9.98 1.53
C GLY A 118 2.63 8.97 2.48
N ILE A 119 2.95 9.06 3.76
CA ILE A 119 2.39 8.18 4.80
C ILE A 119 0.88 8.38 4.90
N VAL A 120 0.41 9.64 4.90
CA VAL A 120 -1.03 9.95 4.95
C VAL A 120 -1.76 9.34 3.77
N MET A 121 -1.20 9.41 2.57
CA MET A 121 -1.79 8.80 1.37
C MET A 121 -1.88 7.27 1.46
N ASN A 122 -0.93 6.61 2.09
CA ASN A 122 -1.01 5.17 2.34
C ASN A 122 -2.14 4.82 3.32
N PHE A 123 -2.37 5.63 4.37
CA PHE A 123 -3.53 5.47 5.25
C PHE A 123 -4.85 5.68 4.51
N VAL A 124 -4.92 6.70 3.64
CA VAL A 124 -6.10 6.94 2.80
C VAL A 124 -6.38 5.74 1.89
N LEU A 125 -5.32 5.19 1.26
CA LEU A 125 -5.44 4.00 0.42
C LEU A 125 -5.93 2.79 1.24
N ALA A 126 -5.34 2.55 2.40
CA ALA A 126 -5.75 1.43 3.28
C ALA A 126 -7.21 1.56 3.71
N TYR A 127 -7.64 2.76 4.10
CA TYR A 127 -9.04 3.03 4.44
C TYR A 127 -9.99 2.78 3.26
N LEU A 128 -9.60 3.23 2.07
CA LEU A 128 -10.40 3.05 0.85
C LEU A 128 -10.54 1.57 0.49
N ILE A 129 -9.44 0.81 0.55
CA ILE A 129 -9.47 -0.65 0.31
C ILE A 129 -10.36 -1.34 1.34
N PHE A 130 -10.21 -1.00 2.62
CA PHE A 130 -11.04 -1.54 3.70
C PHE A 130 -12.53 -1.22 3.48
N PHE A 131 -12.85 0.02 3.15
CA PHE A 131 -14.22 0.45 2.88
C PHE A 131 -14.84 -0.33 1.71
N ILE A 132 -14.10 -0.49 0.61
CA ILE A 132 -14.55 -1.28 -0.55
C ILE A 132 -14.74 -2.75 -0.15
N ALA A 133 -13.79 -3.31 0.59
CA ALA A 133 -13.88 -4.69 1.05
C ALA A 133 -15.13 -4.92 1.93
N CYS A 134 -15.39 -4.04 2.90
CA CYS A 134 -16.58 -4.12 3.74
C CYS A 134 -17.89 -3.92 2.95
N SER A 135 -17.87 -3.09 1.91
CA SER A 135 -19.05 -2.83 1.09
C SER A 135 -19.35 -3.97 0.12
N CYS A 136 -18.31 -4.59 -0.44
CA CYS A 136 -18.46 -5.67 -1.43
C CYS A 136 -18.62 -7.07 -0.80
N PHE A 137 -18.10 -7.26 0.43
CA PHE A 137 -18.11 -8.53 1.15
C PHE A 137 -18.80 -8.39 2.52
N PRO A 138 -20.12 -8.21 2.58
CA PRO A 138 -20.84 -7.97 3.84
C PRO A 138 -20.83 -9.18 4.81
N HIS A 139 -20.35 -10.34 4.37
CA HIS A 139 -20.27 -11.55 5.17
C HIS A 139 -18.85 -11.83 5.68
N TYR A 140 -18.21 -10.83 6.30
CA TYR A 140 -17.08 -11.15 7.17
C TYR A 140 -17.64 -11.84 8.41
N GLN A 141 -17.55 -13.15 8.46
CA GLN A 141 -17.59 -13.85 9.72
C GLN A 141 -16.37 -13.36 10.50
N THR A 142 -16.60 -12.50 11.47
CA THR A 142 -15.62 -12.21 12.48
C THR A 142 -15.35 -13.53 13.19
N TYR A 143 -14.29 -14.21 12.82
CA TYR A 143 -13.70 -15.20 13.68
C TYR A 143 -13.22 -14.41 14.91
N SER A 144 -14.08 -14.31 15.93
CA SER A 144 -13.62 -13.83 17.21
C SER A 144 -12.54 -14.82 17.63
N ASN A 145 -11.36 -14.33 18.00
CA ASN A 145 -10.35 -15.11 18.74
C ASN A 145 -10.83 -15.34 20.18
N VAL A 146 -12.11 -15.49 20.39
CA VAL A 146 -12.62 -16.18 21.58
C VAL A 146 -12.14 -17.61 21.36
N VAL A 147 -11.14 -18.00 22.12
CA VAL A 147 -10.84 -19.39 22.36
C VAL A 147 -12.14 -19.94 22.90
N ASP A 148 -12.95 -20.48 22.03
CA ASP A 148 -14.06 -21.30 22.42
C ASP A 148 -13.38 -22.50 23.10
N PHE A 149 -13.29 -22.44 24.41
CA PHE A 149 -13.05 -23.64 25.17
C PHE A 149 -14.24 -24.49 24.78
N ASP A 150 -13.99 -25.54 24.04
CA ASP A 150 -14.97 -26.49 23.57
C ASP A 150 -15.67 -27.09 24.81
N THR A 151 -16.53 -26.27 25.38
CA THR A 151 -17.51 -26.71 26.40
C THR A 151 -18.77 -27.20 25.70
N THR A 152 -18.76 -27.25 24.36
CA THR A 152 -19.83 -27.91 23.63
C THR A 152 -19.73 -29.40 23.91
N PRO A 153 -20.72 -29.95 24.60
CA PRO A 153 -20.75 -31.38 24.82
C PRO A 153 -20.65 -32.08 23.48
N TYR A 154 -19.76 -33.07 23.39
CA TYR A 154 -19.63 -33.90 22.19
C TYR A 154 -20.99 -34.49 21.86
N THR A 155 -21.54 -34.14 20.70
CA THR A 155 -22.77 -34.74 20.21
C THR A 155 -22.42 -35.86 19.24
N ASP A 156 -22.96 -37.03 19.42
CA ASP A 156 -22.86 -38.12 18.48
C ASP A 156 -23.68 -37.81 17.19
N ASN A 157 -23.55 -38.64 16.17
CA ASN A 157 -24.28 -38.49 14.92
C ASN A 157 -25.81 -38.60 15.06
N GLN A 158 -26.32 -38.88 16.28
CA GLN A 158 -27.75 -38.94 16.61
C GLN A 158 -28.22 -37.71 17.38
N SER A 159 -27.40 -36.67 17.49
CA SER A 159 -27.72 -35.43 18.21
C SER A 159 -27.97 -35.68 19.72
N LYS A 160 -27.46 -36.79 20.27
CA LYS A 160 -27.56 -37.09 21.70
C LYS A 160 -26.39 -36.44 22.42
N LEU A 161 -26.71 -35.65 23.42
CA LEU A 161 -25.71 -34.99 24.27
C LEU A 161 -25.06 -36.06 25.13
N LEU A 162 -23.77 -36.32 24.99
CA LEU A 162 -23.01 -37.20 25.84
C LEU A 162 -22.28 -36.36 26.89
N LEU A 163 -22.61 -36.61 28.13
CA LEU A 163 -21.92 -36.00 29.28
C LEU A 163 -20.94 -37.04 29.84
N PHE A 164 -19.74 -36.60 30.18
CA PHE A 164 -18.72 -37.44 30.79
C PHE A 164 -18.39 -36.91 32.19
N ASP A 165 -18.12 -37.80 33.16
CA ASP A 165 -17.60 -37.43 34.45
C ASP A 165 -16.10 -37.14 34.42
N GLU A 166 -15.53 -36.70 35.53
CA GLU A 166 -14.10 -36.39 35.64
C GLU A 166 -13.19 -37.62 35.40
N GLU A 167 -13.75 -38.81 35.44
CA GLU A 167 -13.06 -40.08 35.19
C GLU A 167 -13.22 -40.55 33.75
N GLY A 168 -13.98 -39.82 32.89
CA GLY A 168 -14.19 -40.11 31.48
C GLY A 168 -15.31 -41.14 31.21
N ASN A 169 -16.20 -41.42 32.19
CA ASN A 169 -17.35 -42.30 31.99
C ASN A 169 -18.58 -41.52 31.53
N GLU A 170 -19.35 -42.12 30.61
CA GLU A 170 -20.60 -41.53 30.11
C GLU A 170 -21.66 -41.44 31.21
N ILE A 171 -22.16 -40.23 31.47
CA ILE A 171 -23.25 -39.99 32.44
C ILE A 171 -24.56 -39.99 31.68
N ASN A 172 -25.40 -40.98 31.93
CA ASN A 172 -26.75 -41.08 31.36
C ASN A 172 -27.75 -40.20 32.11
#